data_0e4c91d02e31ecec1eea2781ec336b56
#
_entry.id   0e4c91d02e31ecec1eea2781ec336b56
#
_cell.length_a   1.000
_cell.length_b   1.000
_cell.length_c   1.000
_cell.angle_alpha   90.00
_cell.angle_beta   90.00
_cell.angle_gamma   90.00
#
_symmetry.space_group_name_H-M   'P 1'
#
loop_
_entity.id
_entity.type
_entity.pdbx_description
1 polymer ?
#
loop_
_entity_poly.entity_id
_entity_poly.type
_entity_poly.pdbx_seq_one_letter_code
_entity_poly.pdbx_strand_id
1 'polypeptide(L)'
;GTANAIYQNIPFIKRYNPDYVLILSGDHIYKMDYADMLLRHKSSGADCTIAAIKVPLSEASRFGILNVDDDGVIYEFEEKPKKPKSDLASMGIYIFSAQKLYKYLEEDEADEKSSNDFGKNVLPRMLNAGEKMVAYTFNGYWRDVGTINSLYESNMDLLGGEPEFDISDPSWRIRSRNPIAPPQYLGDESRVVNSIIVSGCDIEGTVENSILSHDVT
;
A
#
# COMPACT_ATOMS: atom_id res chain seq x y z
N GLY A 1 -16.73 5.34 -3.25
CA GLY A 1 -15.41 5.50 -2.62
C GLY A 1 -14.81 4.18 -2.19
N THR A 2 -13.63 4.22 -1.58
CA THR A 2 -12.87 3.04 -1.15
C THR A 2 -13.58 2.21 -0.08
N ALA A 3 -14.34 2.86 0.81
CA ALA A 3 -15.12 2.19 1.84
C ALA A 3 -16.29 1.39 1.27
N ASN A 4 -16.93 1.87 0.21
CA ASN A 4 -18.02 1.14 -0.45
C ASN A 4 -17.55 -0.20 -1.03
N ALA A 5 -16.33 -0.27 -1.55
CA ALA A 5 -15.77 -1.52 -2.07
C ALA A 5 -15.72 -2.61 -0.99
N ILE A 6 -15.40 -2.26 0.25
CA ILE A 6 -15.39 -3.20 1.37
C ILE A 6 -16.82 -3.48 1.87
N TYR A 7 -17.67 -2.44 1.95
CA TYR A 7 -19.07 -2.58 2.34
C TYR A 7 -19.80 -3.62 1.49
N GLN A 8 -19.67 -3.56 0.16
CA GLN A 8 -20.29 -4.52 -0.76
C GLN A 8 -19.83 -5.96 -0.52
N ASN A 9 -18.69 -6.17 0.12
CA ASN A 9 -18.12 -7.48 0.41
C ASN A 9 -18.36 -7.94 1.87
N ILE A 10 -19.02 -7.16 2.72
CA ILE A 10 -19.32 -7.55 4.12
C ILE A 10 -19.98 -8.93 4.22
N PRO A 11 -21.00 -9.28 3.41
CA PRO A 11 -21.62 -10.61 3.51
C PRO A 11 -20.64 -11.75 3.22
N PHE A 12 -19.67 -11.54 2.34
CA PHE A 12 -18.62 -12.51 2.05
C PHE A 12 -17.61 -12.61 3.22
N ILE A 13 -17.16 -11.48 3.76
CA ILE A 13 -16.23 -11.43 4.88
C ILE A 13 -16.85 -12.12 6.12
N LYS A 14 -18.11 -11.82 6.43
CA LYS A 14 -18.85 -12.41 7.57
C LYS A 14 -18.93 -13.94 7.53
N ARG A 15 -18.82 -14.59 6.36
CA ARG A 15 -18.79 -16.07 6.25
C ARG A 15 -17.60 -16.71 6.95
N TYR A 16 -16.48 -15.98 7.04
CA TYR A 16 -15.25 -16.45 7.68
C TYR A 16 -15.20 -16.11 9.16
N ASN A 17 -16.16 -15.32 9.67
CA ASN A 17 -16.25 -14.87 11.06
C ASN A 17 -14.89 -14.39 11.64
N PRO A 18 -14.18 -13.48 10.96
CA PRO A 18 -12.87 -13.01 11.41
C PRO A 18 -13.00 -12.09 12.63
N ASP A 19 -12.00 -12.13 13.52
CA ASP A 19 -11.85 -11.13 14.59
C ASP A 19 -11.32 -9.80 14.04
N TYR A 20 -10.45 -9.88 13.02
CA TYR A 20 -9.76 -8.75 12.41
C TYR A 20 -9.86 -8.80 10.90
N VAL A 21 -9.91 -7.64 10.27
CA VAL A 21 -9.90 -7.49 8.80
C VAL A 21 -8.73 -6.61 8.40
N LEU A 22 -7.84 -7.14 7.57
CA LEU A 22 -6.76 -6.40 6.93
C LEU A 22 -7.25 -5.88 5.58
N ILE A 23 -7.14 -4.57 5.38
CA ILE A 23 -7.49 -3.89 4.13
C ILE A 23 -6.21 -3.33 3.50
N LEU A 24 -6.01 -3.63 2.22
CA LEU A 24 -4.83 -3.24 1.45
C LEU A 24 -5.24 -2.42 0.24
N SER A 25 -4.39 -1.47 -0.16
CA SER A 25 -4.49 -0.82 -1.47
C SER A 25 -4.00 -1.78 -2.56
N GLY A 26 -4.58 -1.69 -3.76
CA GLY A 26 -4.29 -2.57 -4.89
C GLY A 26 -3.14 -2.11 -5.78
N ASP A 27 -2.64 -0.89 -5.59
CA ASP A 27 -1.68 -0.21 -6.46
C ASP A 27 -0.42 0.30 -5.74
N HIS A 28 -0.11 -0.27 -4.59
CA HIS A 28 1.10 0.08 -3.82
C HIS A 28 2.18 -1.00 -3.92
N ILE A 29 3.44 -0.57 -3.97
CA ILE A 29 4.61 -1.45 -4.00
C ILE A 29 5.36 -1.33 -2.68
N TYR A 30 5.46 -2.44 -1.95
CA TYR A 30 6.15 -2.53 -0.66
C TYR A 30 6.31 -4.00 -0.23
N LYS A 31 7.15 -4.26 0.77
CA LYS A 31 7.21 -5.53 1.51
C LYS A 31 6.95 -5.24 2.99
N MET A 32 5.88 -5.77 3.56
CA MET A 32 5.52 -5.58 4.97
C MET A 32 5.09 -6.91 5.59
N ASP A 33 5.59 -7.22 6.78
CA ASP A 33 5.04 -8.30 7.60
C ASP A 33 3.80 -7.79 8.34
N TYR A 34 2.65 -8.22 7.90
CA TYR A 34 1.37 -7.83 8.52
C TYR A 34 1.18 -8.44 9.92
N ALA A 35 1.95 -9.47 10.29
CA ALA A 35 1.91 -10.05 11.63
C ALA A 35 2.36 -9.04 12.69
N ASP A 36 3.39 -8.26 12.41
CA ASP A 36 3.87 -7.19 13.29
C ASP A 36 2.83 -6.10 13.49
N MET A 37 2.18 -5.69 12.38
CA MET A 37 1.07 -4.73 12.44
C MET A 37 -0.12 -5.28 13.25
N LEU A 38 -0.45 -6.55 13.09
CA LEU A 38 -1.51 -7.22 13.87
C LEU A 38 -1.14 -7.35 15.34
N LEU A 39 0.12 -7.63 15.67
CA LEU A 39 0.61 -7.62 17.05
C LEU A 39 0.44 -6.23 17.69
N ARG A 40 0.81 -5.17 16.97
CA ARG A 40 0.58 -3.79 17.42
C ARG A 40 -0.91 -3.52 17.67
N HIS A 41 -1.77 -3.94 16.75
CA HIS A 41 -3.23 -3.80 16.87
C HIS A 41 -3.75 -4.47 18.16
N LYS A 42 -3.38 -5.73 18.37
CA LYS A 42 -3.81 -6.51 19.54
C LYS A 42 -3.25 -5.95 20.85
N SER A 43 -1.95 -5.67 20.90
CA SER A 43 -1.29 -5.21 22.13
C SER A 43 -1.75 -3.84 22.58
N SER A 44 -2.13 -2.97 21.65
CA SER A 44 -2.68 -1.66 21.96
C SER A 44 -4.16 -1.70 22.31
N GLY A 45 -4.89 -2.79 21.99
CA GLY A 45 -6.35 -2.85 22.11
C GLY A 45 -7.04 -1.86 21.18
N ALA A 46 -6.49 -1.63 19.99
CA ALA A 46 -7.03 -0.69 19.02
C ALA A 46 -8.30 -1.22 18.34
N ASP A 47 -9.18 -0.31 17.94
CA ASP A 47 -10.32 -0.57 17.05
C ASP A 47 -9.92 -0.50 15.58
N CYS A 48 -8.91 0.37 15.28
CA CYS A 48 -8.28 0.49 13.98
C CYS A 48 -6.77 0.75 14.13
N THR A 49 -5.96 0.06 13.33
CA THR A 49 -4.53 0.36 13.16
C THR A 49 -4.28 0.79 11.75
N ILE A 50 -3.58 1.89 11.56
CA ILE A 50 -3.23 2.45 10.25
C ILE A 50 -1.72 2.30 10.04
N ALA A 51 -1.32 1.62 8.96
CA ALA A 51 0.08 1.65 8.57
C ALA A 51 0.43 3.04 8.04
N ALA A 52 1.55 3.56 8.49
CA ALA A 52 2.02 4.89 8.20
C ALA A 52 3.51 4.90 7.88
N ILE A 53 3.91 5.82 7.03
CA ILE A 53 5.30 6.03 6.65
C ILE A 53 5.65 7.50 6.73
N LYS A 54 6.90 7.82 7.08
CA LYS A 54 7.40 9.19 7.03
C LYS A 54 7.69 9.60 5.60
N VAL A 55 7.15 10.73 5.19
CA VAL A 55 7.37 11.31 3.87
C VAL A 55 7.92 12.74 4.01
N PRO A 56 8.61 13.27 3.00
CA PRO A 56 8.97 14.69 3.00
C PRO A 56 7.73 15.58 3.16
N LEU A 57 7.79 16.61 4.00
CA LEU A 57 6.67 17.53 4.23
C LEU A 57 6.15 18.17 2.93
N SER A 58 7.02 18.33 1.93
CA SER A 58 6.65 18.83 0.60
C SER A 58 5.68 17.90 -0.15
N GLU A 59 5.68 16.61 0.17
CA GLU A 59 4.81 15.59 -0.45
C GLU A 59 3.60 15.22 0.42
N ALA A 60 3.65 15.55 1.71
CA ALA A 60 2.64 15.12 2.68
C ALA A 60 1.21 15.55 2.30
N SER A 61 1.04 16.66 1.57
CA SER A 61 -0.27 17.12 1.08
C SER A 61 -0.95 16.18 0.07
N ARG A 62 -0.24 15.16 -0.42
CA ARG A 62 -0.81 14.15 -1.34
C ARG A 62 -1.54 13.03 -0.61
N PHE A 63 -1.28 12.86 0.69
CA PHE A 63 -1.71 11.72 1.50
C PHE A 63 -2.64 12.13 2.64
N GLY A 64 -3.30 11.14 3.24
CA GLY A 64 -3.89 11.28 4.55
C GLY A 64 -2.79 11.39 5.60
N ILE A 65 -2.82 12.40 6.45
CA ILE A 65 -1.79 12.67 7.45
C ILE A 65 -2.28 12.33 8.85
N LEU A 66 -1.44 11.60 9.58
CA LEU A 66 -1.69 11.18 10.94
C LEU A 66 -0.97 12.11 11.92
N ASN A 67 -1.71 12.63 12.89
CA ASN A 67 -1.16 13.30 14.06
C ASN A 67 -1.33 12.36 15.25
N VAL A 68 -0.21 11.96 15.86
CA VAL A 68 -0.14 10.94 16.91
C VAL A 68 0.51 11.49 18.16
N ASP A 69 0.17 10.90 19.32
CA ASP A 69 0.88 11.11 20.56
C ASP A 69 2.16 10.24 20.67
N ASP A 70 2.85 10.32 21.80
CA ASP A 70 4.10 9.58 22.07
C ASP A 70 3.91 8.06 22.07
N ASP A 71 2.70 7.56 22.34
CA ASP A 71 2.34 6.14 22.29
C ASP A 71 1.89 5.68 20.90
N GLY A 72 1.83 6.61 19.94
CA GLY A 72 1.36 6.37 18.57
C GLY A 72 -0.16 6.27 18.45
N VAL A 73 -0.91 6.78 19.44
CA VAL A 73 -2.37 6.90 19.35
C VAL A 73 -2.70 8.11 18.46
N ILE A 74 -3.57 7.87 17.47
CA ILE A 74 -3.97 8.90 16.52
C ILE A 74 -5.03 9.78 17.18
N TYR A 75 -4.76 11.07 17.30
CA TYR A 75 -5.71 12.06 17.82
C TYR A 75 -6.32 12.94 16.72
N GLU A 76 -5.69 12.98 15.53
CA GLU A 76 -6.18 13.72 14.38
C GLU A 76 -5.79 13.05 13.08
N PHE A 77 -6.70 13.01 12.12
CA PHE A 77 -6.47 12.54 10.75
C PHE A 77 -6.90 13.63 9.77
N GLU A 78 -5.99 14.01 8.87
CA GLU A 78 -6.21 15.07 7.88
C GLU A 78 -6.09 14.49 6.47
N GLU A 79 -7.18 14.41 5.73
CA GLU A 79 -7.16 13.92 4.35
C GLU A 79 -6.64 15.00 3.40
N LYS A 80 -5.44 14.77 2.83
CA LYS A 80 -4.78 15.62 1.84
C LYS A 80 -4.74 17.11 2.25
N PRO A 81 -4.18 17.43 3.41
CA PRO A 81 -4.18 18.81 3.93
C PRO A 81 -3.29 19.71 3.09
N LYS A 82 -3.71 20.96 2.87
CA LYS A 82 -2.89 21.97 2.17
C LYS A 82 -1.64 22.36 2.96
N LYS A 83 -1.69 22.25 4.29
CA LYS A 83 -0.61 22.55 5.22
C LYS A 83 -0.54 21.43 6.25
N PRO A 84 0.18 20.33 5.95
CA PRO A 84 0.28 19.20 6.86
C PRO A 84 1.00 19.60 8.15
N LYS A 85 0.50 19.09 9.28
CA LYS A 85 1.09 19.31 10.62
C LYS A 85 2.15 18.26 10.95
N SER A 86 2.13 17.11 10.28
CA SER A 86 3.01 15.97 10.49
C SER A 86 3.55 15.47 9.15
N ASP A 87 4.66 14.74 9.21
CA ASP A 87 5.25 14.01 8.09
C ASP A 87 4.79 12.55 8.01
N LEU A 88 3.90 12.12 8.92
CA LEU A 88 3.44 10.74 9.01
C LEU A 88 2.24 10.50 8.10
N ALA A 89 2.48 9.93 6.92
CA ALA A 89 1.49 9.66 5.90
C ALA A 89 0.83 8.28 6.07
N SER A 90 -0.47 8.21 5.91
CA SER A 90 -1.22 6.95 5.82
C SER A 90 -0.85 6.22 4.53
N MET A 91 -0.51 4.94 4.65
CA MET A 91 -0.24 4.07 3.51
C MET A 91 -1.51 3.48 2.89
N GLY A 92 -2.71 3.83 3.37
CA GLY A 92 -3.94 3.18 2.90
C GLY A 92 -4.05 1.69 3.27
N ILE A 93 -3.32 1.28 4.29
CA ILE A 93 -3.30 -0.09 4.81
C ILE A 93 -3.86 -0.05 6.23
N TYR A 94 -4.89 -0.84 6.48
CA TYR A 94 -5.64 -0.80 7.74
C TYR A 94 -5.84 -2.18 8.32
N ILE A 95 -5.75 -2.31 9.65
CA ILE A 95 -6.31 -3.45 10.38
C ILE A 95 -7.44 -2.92 11.25
N PHE A 96 -8.62 -3.49 11.09
CA PHE A 96 -9.79 -3.18 11.91
C PHE A 96 -10.19 -4.38 12.75
N SER A 97 -10.68 -4.13 13.94
CA SER A 97 -11.55 -5.06 14.65
C SER A 97 -12.83 -5.24 13.83
N ALA A 98 -13.15 -6.49 13.43
CA ALA A 98 -14.17 -6.76 12.41
C ALA A 98 -15.54 -6.14 12.71
N GLN A 99 -15.99 -6.22 13.98
CA GLN A 99 -17.28 -5.65 14.40
C GLN A 99 -17.32 -4.13 14.26
N LYS A 100 -16.18 -3.45 14.53
CA LYS A 100 -16.08 -2.00 14.35
C LYS A 100 -16.13 -1.63 12.88
N LEU A 101 -15.40 -2.36 12.04
CA LEU A 101 -15.44 -2.16 10.59
C LEU A 101 -16.87 -2.26 10.05
N TYR A 102 -17.60 -3.33 10.38
CA TYR A 102 -18.95 -3.52 9.89
C TYR A 102 -19.88 -2.38 10.33
N LYS A 103 -19.83 -2.02 11.61
CA LYS A 103 -20.63 -0.93 12.16
C LYS A 103 -20.41 0.38 11.37
N TYR A 104 -19.16 0.79 11.24
CA TYR A 104 -18.85 2.09 10.61
C TYR A 104 -19.07 2.10 9.10
N LEU A 105 -18.93 0.97 8.41
CA LEU A 105 -19.28 0.87 6.99
C LEU A 105 -20.81 0.91 6.78
N GLU A 106 -21.58 0.27 7.63
CA GLU A 106 -23.05 0.29 7.58
C GLU A 106 -23.59 1.71 7.88
N GLU A 107 -23.02 2.40 8.89
CA GLU A 107 -23.34 3.80 9.21
C GLU A 107 -22.95 4.77 8.09
N ASP A 108 -21.81 4.52 7.41
CA ASP A 108 -21.32 5.35 6.32
C ASP A 108 -22.18 5.20 5.07
N GLU A 109 -22.60 3.99 4.73
CA GLU A 109 -23.49 3.73 3.59
C GLU A 109 -24.88 4.30 3.81
N ALA A 110 -25.37 4.37 5.06
CA ALA A 110 -26.65 4.97 5.39
C ALA A 110 -26.64 6.52 5.33
N ASP A 111 -25.47 7.13 5.26
CA ASP A 111 -25.30 8.57 5.17
C ASP A 111 -25.28 9.04 3.71
N GLU A 112 -26.39 9.56 3.20
CA GLU A 112 -26.53 10.06 1.82
C GLU A 112 -25.51 11.15 1.45
N LYS A 113 -24.87 11.80 2.44
CA LYS A 113 -23.85 12.83 2.21
C LYS A 113 -22.44 12.27 2.15
N SER A 114 -22.28 11.00 2.50
CA SER A 114 -20.97 10.35 2.46
C SER A 114 -20.49 10.13 1.02
N SER A 115 -19.18 10.26 0.81
CA SER A 115 -18.53 9.84 -0.42
C SER A 115 -18.08 8.37 -0.36
N ASN A 116 -18.41 7.66 0.73
CA ASN A 116 -18.04 6.28 1.02
C ASN A 116 -16.53 6.02 0.90
N ASP A 117 -15.75 6.89 1.53
CA ASP A 117 -14.30 6.89 1.49
C ASP A 117 -13.72 6.71 2.91
N PHE A 118 -12.67 5.87 3.06
CA PHE A 118 -12.07 5.65 4.37
C PHE A 118 -11.51 6.95 4.95
N GLY A 119 -10.67 7.66 4.20
CA GLY A 119 -10.00 8.86 4.68
C GLY A 119 -10.92 10.04 4.94
N LYS A 120 -11.95 10.22 4.09
CA LYS A 120 -12.85 11.37 4.19
C LYS A 120 -14.00 11.15 5.16
N ASN A 121 -14.46 9.91 5.32
CA ASN A 121 -15.71 9.62 6.03
C ASN A 121 -15.50 8.66 7.21
N VAL A 122 -15.03 7.43 6.96
CA VAL A 122 -15.00 6.37 7.98
C VAL A 122 -14.01 6.67 9.11
N LEU A 123 -12.75 6.97 8.78
CA LEU A 123 -11.72 7.23 9.79
C LEU A 123 -12.03 8.48 10.64
N PRO A 124 -12.43 9.63 10.08
CA PRO A 124 -12.85 10.78 10.88
C PRO A 124 -14.06 10.49 11.75
N ARG A 125 -15.03 9.71 11.28
CA ARG A 125 -16.20 9.30 12.06
C ARG A 125 -15.80 8.46 13.27
N MET A 126 -14.89 7.50 13.09
CA MET A 126 -14.36 6.66 14.18
C MET A 126 -13.62 7.49 15.21
N LEU A 127 -12.74 8.42 14.79
CA LEU A 127 -12.04 9.33 15.70
C LEU A 127 -13.00 10.19 16.51
N ASN A 128 -13.99 10.79 15.86
CA ASN A 128 -15.00 11.64 16.51
C ASN A 128 -15.88 10.85 17.50
N ALA A 129 -16.05 9.55 17.27
CA ALA A 129 -16.76 8.65 18.18
C ALA A 129 -15.89 8.18 19.35
N GLY A 130 -14.61 8.57 19.42
CA GLY A 130 -13.68 8.18 20.48
C GLY A 130 -13.16 6.75 20.38
N GLU A 131 -13.23 6.14 19.17
CA GLU A 131 -12.65 4.82 18.95
C GLU A 131 -11.12 4.89 18.99
N LYS A 132 -10.49 3.86 19.56
CA LYS A 132 -9.04 3.84 19.69
C LYS A 132 -8.36 3.51 18.36
N MET A 133 -7.70 4.49 17.79
CA MET A 133 -6.94 4.33 16.56
C MET A 133 -5.44 4.51 16.81
N VAL A 134 -4.61 3.64 16.25
CA VAL A 134 -3.15 3.70 16.44
C VAL A 134 -2.42 3.65 15.10
N ALA A 135 -1.27 4.31 15.05
CA ALA A 135 -0.35 4.21 13.94
C ALA A 135 0.60 3.02 14.11
N TYR A 136 0.86 2.32 13.00
CA TYR A 136 1.96 1.39 12.85
C TYR A 136 2.96 2.00 11.89
N THR A 137 4.07 2.50 12.40
CA THR A 137 5.10 3.14 11.55
C THR A 137 5.90 2.07 10.81
N PHE A 138 5.78 2.07 9.49
CA PHE A 138 6.53 1.21 8.60
C PHE A 138 7.87 1.85 8.24
N ASN A 139 8.93 1.06 8.30
CA ASN A 139 10.27 1.46 7.91
C ASN A 139 10.73 0.54 6.78
N GLY A 140 10.51 0.94 5.56
CA GLY A 140 10.88 0.18 4.37
C GLY A 140 10.49 0.93 3.10
N TYR A 141 10.81 0.33 1.97
CA TYR A 141 10.41 0.87 0.68
C TYR A 141 8.89 0.84 0.53
N TRP A 142 8.32 1.96 0.10
CA TRP A 142 6.92 2.09 -0.26
C TRP A 142 6.73 3.11 -1.39
N ARG A 143 5.95 2.74 -2.38
CA ARG A 143 5.52 3.61 -3.50
C ARG A 143 4.04 3.47 -3.74
N ASP A 144 3.36 4.59 -3.86
CA ASP A 144 2.03 4.72 -4.46
C ASP A 144 2.20 4.96 -5.96
N VAL A 145 1.72 4.03 -6.79
CA VAL A 145 1.88 4.08 -8.26
C VAL A 145 0.64 4.63 -8.97
N GLY A 146 -0.09 5.51 -8.34
CA GLY A 146 -1.30 6.13 -8.86
C GLY A 146 -1.11 7.09 -10.05
N THR A 147 0.12 7.31 -10.53
CA THR A 147 0.44 8.11 -11.73
C THR A 147 1.43 7.39 -12.65
N ILE A 148 1.42 7.75 -13.96
CA ILE A 148 2.37 7.19 -14.93
C ILE A 148 3.83 7.45 -14.49
N ASN A 149 4.11 8.63 -13.96
CA ASN A 149 5.46 8.98 -13.49
C ASN A 149 5.87 8.12 -12.30
N SER A 150 5.01 7.94 -11.29
CA SER A 150 5.33 7.09 -10.14
C SER A 150 5.46 5.61 -10.53
N LEU A 151 4.70 5.13 -11.54
CA LEU A 151 4.87 3.80 -12.11
C LEU A 151 6.25 3.67 -12.79
N TYR A 152 6.66 4.65 -13.57
CA TYR A 152 7.99 4.65 -14.22
C TYR A 152 9.10 4.66 -13.16
N GLU A 153 9.04 5.59 -12.21
CA GLU A 153 10.03 5.71 -11.14
C GLU A 153 10.14 4.42 -10.32
N SER A 154 9.02 3.81 -9.94
CA SER A 154 9.03 2.55 -9.18
C SER A 154 9.63 1.38 -9.95
N ASN A 155 9.54 1.37 -11.29
CA ASN A 155 10.27 0.41 -12.10
C ASN A 155 11.78 0.72 -12.08
N MET A 156 12.17 1.98 -12.23
CA MET A 156 13.59 2.37 -12.21
C MET A 156 14.25 2.12 -10.84
N ASP A 157 13.53 2.21 -9.75
CA ASP A 157 13.99 1.87 -8.38
C ASP A 157 14.45 0.40 -8.24
N LEU A 158 14.06 -0.49 -9.18
CA LEU A 158 14.51 -1.88 -9.22
C LEU A 158 15.89 -2.07 -9.84
N LEU A 159 16.43 -1.04 -10.50
CA LEU A 159 17.72 -1.10 -11.20
C LEU A 159 18.86 -0.69 -10.28
N GLY A 160 20.05 -1.17 -10.60
CA GLY A 160 21.28 -0.85 -9.88
C GLY A 160 21.83 -2.02 -9.09
N GLY A 161 23.03 -1.83 -8.51
CA GLY A 161 23.73 -2.89 -7.75
C GLY A 161 23.13 -3.15 -6.37
N GLU A 162 22.48 -2.15 -5.77
CA GLU A 162 21.79 -2.23 -4.48
C GLU A 162 20.44 -1.52 -4.60
N PRO A 163 19.43 -2.16 -5.19
CA PRO A 163 18.11 -1.54 -5.35
C PRO A 163 17.44 -1.33 -3.99
N GLU A 164 16.72 -0.21 -3.84
CA GLU A 164 15.95 0.06 -2.62
C GLU A 164 14.87 -0.99 -2.36
N PHE A 165 14.42 -1.65 -3.42
CA PHE A 165 13.43 -2.73 -3.39
C PHE A 165 13.95 -3.95 -4.15
N ASP A 166 14.50 -4.92 -3.41
CA ASP A 166 15.00 -6.17 -3.99
C ASP A 166 13.86 -7.17 -4.24
N ILE A 167 13.53 -7.38 -5.53
CA ILE A 167 12.57 -8.40 -5.98
C ILE A 167 13.17 -9.80 -6.04
N SER A 168 14.51 -9.91 -5.99
CA SER A 168 15.25 -11.17 -6.09
C SER A 168 15.47 -11.85 -4.75
N ASP A 169 15.11 -11.21 -3.63
CA ASP A 169 15.30 -11.71 -2.28
C ASP A 169 14.66 -13.11 -2.10
N PRO A 170 15.47 -14.17 -1.92
CA PRO A 170 14.94 -15.53 -1.80
C PRO A 170 14.20 -15.78 -0.49
N SER A 171 14.47 -14.97 0.55
CA SER A 171 13.81 -15.05 1.86
C SER A 171 12.39 -14.50 1.84
N TRP A 172 12.10 -13.61 0.89
CA TRP A 172 10.79 -12.97 0.73
C TRP A 172 10.34 -12.95 -0.73
N ARG A 173 9.90 -14.09 -1.21
CA ARG A 173 9.45 -14.23 -2.60
C ARG A 173 8.10 -13.59 -2.83
N ILE A 174 8.05 -12.65 -3.76
CA ILE A 174 6.79 -12.11 -4.31
C ILE A 174 6.25 -13.14 -5.31
N ARG A 175 5.02 -13.59 -5.08
CA ARG A 175 4.37 -14.59 -5.94
C ARG A 175 3.36 -13.90 -6.84
N SER A 176 3.45 -14.19 -8.14
CA SER A 176 2.55 -13.68 -9.16
C SER A 176 2.20 -14.79 -10.15
N ARG A 177 1.16 -14.56 -10.95
CA ARG A 177 0.87 -15.42 -12.09
C ARG A 177 1.77 -15.01 -13.25
N ASN A 178 2.85 -15.75 -13.46
CA ASN A 178 3.75 -15.53 -14.57
C ASN A 178 3.26 -16.27 -15.82
N PRO A 179 3.33 -15.66 -17.02
CA PRO A 179 3.13 -16.38 -18.28
C PRO A 179 4.21 -17.47 -18.45
N ILE A 180 3.86 -18.56 -19.13
CA ILE A 180 4.82 -19.58 -19.52
C ILE A 180 5.50 -19.07 -20.80
N ALA A 181 6.77 -18.70 -20.70
CA ALA A 181 7.57 -18.19 -21.81
C ALA A 181 8.95 -18.88 -21.81
N PRO A 182 9.62 -19.02 -22.97
CA PRO A 182 10.98 -19.51 -23.02
C PRO A 182 11.93 -18.54 -22.28
N PRO A 183 13.17 -18.96 -21.97
CA PRO A 183 14.21 -18.04 -21.52
C PRO A 183 14.36 -16.89 -22.52
N GLN A 184 14.82 -15.73 -22.03
CA GLN A 184 15.19 -14.62 -22.91
C GLN A 184 16.36 -15.04 -23.83
N TYR A 185 16.30 -14.62 -25.09
CA TYR A 185 17.39 -14.75 -26.05
C TYR A 185 18.15 -13.42 -26.17
N LEU A 186 19.46 -13.49 -26.20
CA LEU A 186 20.35 -12.36 -26.46
C LEU A 186 21.20 -12.69 -27.69
N GLY A 187 21.00 -11.96 -28.76
CA GLY A 187 21.73 -12.12 -30.00
C GLY A 187 23.22 -11.76 -29.86
N ASP A 188 24.05 -12.18 -30.84
CA ASP A 188 25.51 -12.05 -30.76
C ASP A 188 25.99 -10.60 -30.63
N GLU A 189 25.26 -9.63 -31.20
CA GLU A 189 25.59 -8.21 -31.14
C GLU A 189 24.79 -7.44 -30.06
N SER A 190 24.01 -8.16 -29.25
CA SER A 190 23.23 -7.53 -28.20
C SER A 190 24.11 -6.99 -27.07
N ARG A 191 23.71 -5.84 -26.52
CA ARG A 191 24.35 -5.24 -25.36
C ARG A 191 23.31 -4.86 -24.33
N VAL A 192 23.38 -5.46 -23.13
CA VAL A 192 22.47 -5.17 -22.04
C VAL A 192 23.24 -4.56 -20.87
N VAL A 193 22.83 -3.37 -20.43
CA VAL A 193 23.48 -2.62 -19.35
C VAL A 193 22.43 -2.11 -18.37
N ASN A 194 22.63 -2.37 -17.07
CA ASN A 194 21.76 -1.91 -15.98
C ASN A 194 20.26 -2.08 -16.32
N SER A 195 19.86 -3.28 -16.72
CA SER A 195 18.51 -3.56 -17.19
C SER A 195 17.99 -4.90 -16.69
N ILE A 196 16.68 -5.00 -16.49
CA ILE A 196 16.00 -6.26 -16.18
C ILE A 196 15.26 -6.73 -17.44
N ILE A 197 15.55 -7.93 -17.87
CA ILE A 197 14.91 -8.56 -19.03
C ILE A 197 14.20 -9.83 -18.56
N VAL A 198 12.89 -9.89 -18.77
CA VAL A 198 12.06 -11.02 -18.35
C VAL A 198 12.01 -12.08 -19.44
N SER A 199 11.58 -13.30 -19.09
CA SER A 199 11.49 -14.43 -20.05
C SER A 199 10.62 -14.11 -21.28
N GLY A 200 10.93 -14.74 -22.41
CA GLY A 200 10.25 -14.55 -23.69
C GLY A 200 10.79 -13.40 -24.54
N CYS A 201 11.70 -12.59 -24.00
CA CYS A 201 12.29 -11.48 -24.78
C CYS A 201 13.33 -12.00 -25.79
N ASP A 202 13.37 -11.34 -26.95
CA ASP A 202 14.36 -11.55 -28.03
C ASP A 202 15.09 -10.21 -28.30
N ILE A 203 16.37 -10.13 -27.95
CA ILE A 203 17.14 -8.89 -27.94
C ILE A 203 18.28 -8.96 -28.92
N GLU A 204 18.18 -8.20 -29.98
CA GLU A 204 19.21 -8.11 -31.05
C GLU A 204 20.03 -6.80 -30.99
N GLY A 205 19.61 -5.84 -30.14
CA GLY A 205 20.22 -4.51 -30.04
C GLY A 205 20.74 -4.16 -28.67
N THR A 206 20.87 -2.85 -28.41
CA THR A 206 21.33 -2.31 -27.16
C THR A 206 20.14 -1.96 -26.23
N VAL A 207 20.16 -2.46 -25.00
CA VAL A 207 19.20 -2.15 -23.95
C VAL A 207 19.96 -1.59 -22.75
N GLU A 208 19.66 -0.35 -22.39
CA GLU A 208 20.30 0.35 -21.26
C GLU A 208 19.25 0.97 -20.33
N ASN A 209 19.48 0.88 -19.02
CA ASN A 209 18.64 1.48 -17.98
C ASN A 209 17.15 1.21 -18.21
N SER A 210 16.79 -0.04 -18.46
CA SER A 210 15.44 -0.41 -18.91
C SER A 210 14.92 -1.64 -18.19
N ILE A 211 13.59 -1.74 -18.12
CA ILE A 211 12.91 -2.96 -17.68
C ILE A 211 12.01 -3.42 -18.83
N LEU A 212 12.28 -4.60 -19.35
CA LEU A 212 11.50 -5.23 -20.40
C LEU A 212 10.66 -6.35 -19.82
N SER A 213 9.35 -6.24 -19.99
CA SER A 213 8.39 -7.27 -19.60
C SER A 213 8.42 -8.45 -20.58
N HIS A 214 7.51 -9.43 -20.41
CA HIS A 214 7.48 -10.63 -21.24
C HIS A 214 7.27 -10.34 -22.74
N ASP A 215 7.88 -11.18 -23.58
CA ASP A 215 7.64 -11.26 -25.02
C ASP A 215 7.93 -9.94 -25.79
N VAL A 216 8.97 -9.22 -25.39
CA VAL A 216 9.46 -8.02 -26.11
C VAL A 216 10.54 -8.43 -27.11
N THR A 217 10.42 -7.95 -28.36
CA THR A 217 11.37 -8.12 -29.45
C THR A 217 11.82 -6.79 -30.04
#